data_853e4f2d4f989f6ba7f3b79a3e479de4
#
_entry.id   853e4f2d4f989f6ba7f3b79a3e479de4
#
_cell.length_a   1.000
_cell.length_b   1.000
_cell.length_c   1.000
_cell.angle_alpha   90.00
_cell.angle_beta   90.00
_cell.angle_gamma   90.00
#
_symmetry.space_group_name_H-M   'P 1'
#
loop_
_entity.id
_entity.type
_entity.pdbx_description
1 polymer ?
#
loop_
_entity_poly.entity_id
_entity_poly.type
_entity_poly.pdbx_seq_one_letter_code
_entity_poly.pdbx_strand_id
1 'polypeptide(L)'
;MSAYWKSILKSEHKKTEVQQEARRMKEENYEVVVFQGDPGTIDLTYEEIEAEWNKMLQTVPQIGKFRIIHQEKKRYTFEDYSSQIGNADAALGIWVHKGVINEKLFEAHPNLKYIATLGHGFEDFDVEMTRRRGVTITNTIYGDVTIAQYAMALLMNICHNVTVQSDYTKTGYWKEKETNPQASYNQLFVPQIELYQKTMGIIGLGAIGLWTARMAKGFGMKVIANSRHKKAGPQYDGIEQVSMEEIFTCRPPSSSTCGAAEPTNTWVPSATMPPISSEPTSATRTASA
;
A
#
# COMPACT_ATOMS: atom_id res chain seq x y z
N MET A 1 20.42 -21.67 -3.92
CA MET A 1 20.88 -21.82 -2.51
C MET A 1 22.32 -21.34 -2.42
N SER A 2 22.61 -20.33 -1.59
CA SER A 2 23.94 -19.74 -1.47
C SER A 2 24.92 -20.68 -0.78
N ALA A 3 26.22 -20.52 -1.06
CA ALA A 3 27.30 -21.30 -0.41
C ALA A 3 27.24 -21.22 1.13
N TYR A 4 26.71 -20.16 1.68
CA TYR A 4 26.47 -19.92 3.10
C TYR A 4 25.52 -20.97 3.72
N TRP A 5 24.40 -21.28 3.06
CA TRP A 5 23.46 -22.31 3.54
C TRP A 5 24.03 -23.73 3.46
N LYS A 6 24.88 -24.01 2.48
CA LYS A 6 25.56 -25.31 2.37
C LYS A 6 26.58 -25.55 3.48
N SER A 7 27.21 -24.49 4.00
CA SER A 7 28.14 -24.62 5.13
C SER A 7 27.43 -24.82 6.47
N ILE A 8 26.25 -24.23 6.65
CA ILE A 8 25.40 -24.38 7.85
C ILE A 8 24.83 -25.78 7.95
N LEU A 9 24.46 -26.40 6.83
CA LEU A 9 23.91 -27.75 6.79
C LEU A 9 24.95 -28.86 6.93
N LYS A 10 26.24 -28.55 6.91
CA LYS A 10 27.33 -29.54 6.98
C LYS A 10 27.77 -29.90 8.41
N SER A 11 27.35 -29.20 9.45
CA SER A 11 27.67 -29.59 10.82
C SER A 11 26.62 -30.57 11.36
N GLU A 12 27.04 -31.81 11.65
CA GLU A 12 26.12 -32.86 12.19
C GLU A 12 25.44 -32.43 13.48
N HIS A 13 26.06 -31.59 14.29
CA HIS A 13 25.49 -31.07 15.53
C HIS A 13 24.27 -30.18 15.27
N LYS A 14 24.33 -29.30 14.26
CA LYS A 14 23.19 -28.46 13.85
C LYS A 14 22.05 -29.26 13.20
N LYS A 15 22.36 -30.39 12.55
CA LYS A 15 21.30 -31.27 12.03
C LYS A 15 20.50 -31.92 13.15
N THR A 16 21.15 -32.28 14.25
CA THR A 16 20.48 -32.90 15.41
C THR A 16 19.60 -31.88 16.13
N GLU A 17 20.07 -30.63 16.32
CA GLU A 17 19.29 -29.54 16.92
C GLU A 17 18.08 -29.19 16.07
N VAL A 18 18.25 -29.00 14.76
CA VAL A 18 17.15 -28.71 13.82
C VAL A 18 16.13 -29.87 13.77
N GLN A 19 16.59 -31.13 13.86
CA GLN A 19 15.69 -32.27 13.88
C GLN A 19 14.96 -32.43 15.23
N GLN A 20 15.61 -32.10 16.34
CA GLN A 20 14.97 -32.07 17.66
C GLN A 20 13.96 -30.94 17.76
N GLU A 21 14.28 -29.77 17.24
CA GLU A 21 13.38 -28.61 17.18
C GLU A 21 12.19 -28.88 16.25
N ALA A 22 12.41 -29.51 15.11
CA ALA A 22 11.34 -29.93 14.21
C ALA A 22 10.44 -31.05 14.81
N ARG A 23 10.98 -31.93 15.66
CA ARG A 23 10.19 -32.92 16.42
C ARG A 23 9.39 -32.24 17.52
N ARG A 24 10.01 -31.32 18.28
CA ARG A 24 9.36 -30.53 19.31
C ARG A 24 8.21 -29.67 18.73
N MET A 25 8.43 -29.03 17.60
CA MET A 25 7.37 -28.28 16.89
C MET A 25 6.20 -29.15 16.40
N LYS A 26 6.41 -30.45 16.19
CA LYS A 26 5.31 -31.39 15.82
C LYS A 26 4.44 -31.80 17.01
N GLU A 27 4.94 -31.66 18.23
CA GLU A 27 4.24 -32.08 19.47
C GLU A 27 3.57 -30.88 20.18
N GLU A 28 3.88 -29.63 19.78
CA GLU A 28 3.31 -28.45 20.39
C GLU A 28 1.92 -28.14 19.79
N ASN A 29 0.94 -28.02 20.66
CA ASN A 29 -0.42 -27.59 20.33
C ASN A 29 -0.57 -26.12 20.65
N TYR A 30 -0.37 -25.23 19.66
CA TYR A 30 -0.50 -23.80 19.83
C TYR A 30 -1.97 -23.36 19.91
N GLU A 31 -2.25 -22.41 20.78
CA GLU A 31 -3.51 -21.68 20.80
C GLU A 31 -3.38 -20.41 19.98
N VAL A 32 -4.31 -20.21 19.02
CA VAL A 32 -4.31 -19.09 18.10
C VAL A 32 -5.57 -18.24 18.29
N VAL A 33 -5.41 -16.93 18.36
CA VAL A 33 -6.52 -15.98 18.26
C VAL A 33 -6.43 -15.20 16.95
N VAL A 34 -7.52 -15.11 16.23
CA VAL A 34 -7.65 -14.34 14.99
C VAL A 34 -8.57 -13.14 15.26
N PHE A 35 -8.08 -11.96 14.96
CA PHE A 35 -8.88 -10.74 14.98
C PHE A 35 -9.31 -10.43 13.55
N GLN A 36 -10.55 -10.77 13.23
CA GLN A 36 -11.12 -10.52 11.91
C GLN A 36 -11.71 -9.12 11.86
N GLY A 37 -11.11 -8.26 11.05
CA GLY A 37 -11.63 -6.92 10.79
C GLY A 37 -12.89 -6.95 9.94
N ASP A 38 -13.59 -5.81 9.92
CA ASP A 38 -14.75 -5.59 9.05
C ASP A 38 -14.34 -5.77 7.57
N PRO A 39 -14.97 -6.67 6.81
CA PRO A 39 -14.72 -6.84 5.39
C PRO A 39 -15.12 -5.64 4.52
N GLY A 40 -15.79 -4.68 5.07
CA GLY A 40 -16.44 -3.44 4.60
C GLY A 40 -16.12 -2.81 3.23
N THR A 41 -15.15 -3.33 2.49
CA THR A 41 -14.80 -2.88 1.13
C THR A 41 -14.69 -4.02 0.11
N ILE A 42 -14.89 -5.26 0.53
CA ILE A 42 -14.87 -6.46 -0.29
C ILE A 42 -16.23 -7.11 -0.26
N ASP A 43 -16.65 -7.68 -1.38
CA ASP A 43 -17.92 -8.39 -1.54
C ASP A 43 -17.91 -9.75 -0.81
N LEU A 44 -17.36 -9.80 0.42
CA LEU A 44 -17.30 -10.98 1.27
C LEU A 44 -18.00 -10.71 2.59
N THR A 45 -18.76 -11.70 3.05
CA THR A 45 -19.40 -11.67 4.38
C THR A 45 -18.42 -12.12 5.48
N TYR A 46 -18.77 -11.82 6.73
CA TYR A 46 -18.02 -12.33 7.89
C TYR A 46 -17.92 -13.86 7.88
N GLU A 47 -19.01 -14.53 7.54
CA GLU A 47 -19.10 -15.99 7.50
C GLU A 47 -18.19 -16.60 6.44
N GLU A 48 -18.09 -15.98 5.27
CA GLU A 48 -17.21 -16.43 4.19
C GLU A 48 -15.74 -16.30 4.61
N ILE A 49 -15.36 -15.17 5.20
CA ILE A 49 -13.98 -14.96 5.68
C ILE A 49 -13.66 -15.91 6.84
N GLU A 50 -14.59 -16.10 7.77
CA GLU A 50 -14.42 -17.06 8.87
C GLU A 50 -14.27 -18.49 8.36
N ALA A 51 -15.02 -18.88 7.33
CA ALA A 51 -14.89 -20.18 6.70
C ALA A 51 -13.48 -20.38 6.10
N GLU A 52 -12.91 -19.37 5.45
CA GLU A 52 -11.54 -19.43 4.93
C GLU A 52 -10.50 -19.47 6.06
N TRP A 53 -10.68 -18.74 7.16
CA TRP A 53 -9.82 -18.86 8.34
C TRP A 53 -9.87 -20.27 8.92
N ASN A 54 -11.05 -20.82 9.12
CA ASN A 54 -11.25 -22.18 9.63
C ASN A 54 -10.51 -23.20 8.75
N LYS A 55 -10.68 -23.11 7.44
CA LYS A 55 -10.03 -23.97 6.46
C LYS A 55 -8.50 -23.86 6.53
N MET A 56 -7.95 -22.64 6.56
CA MET A 56 -6.49 -22.43 6.62
C MET A 56 -5.90 -22.93 7.93
N LEU A 57 -6.50 -22.58 9.07
CA LEU A 57 -5.96 -22.95 10.38
C LEU A 57 -5.99 -24.45 10.63
N GLN A 58 -7.00 -25.17 10.13
CA GLN A 58 -7.10 -26.61 10.21
C GLN A 58 -6.01 -27.34 9.38
N THR A 59 -5.40 -26.68 8.40
CA THR A 59 -4.30 -27.28 7.63
C THR A 59 -2.95 -27.27 8.36
N VAL A 60 -2.85 -26.54 9.48
CA VAL A 60 -1.62 -26.42 10.27
C VAL A 60 -1.67 -27.37 11.46
N PRO A 61 -0.95 -28.50 11.42
CA PRO A 61 -1.08 -29.55 12.45
C PRO A 61 -0.68 -29.12 13.86
N GLN A 62 0.11 -28.05 13.97
CA GLN A 62 0.58 -27.49 15.24
C GLN A 62 -0.46 -26.62 15.96
N ILE A 63 -1.55 -26.27 15.29
CA ILE A 63 -2.64 -25.50 15.91
C ILE A 63 -3.60 -26.47 16.58
N GLY A 64 -3.59 -26.48 17.92
CA GLY A 64 -4.50 -27.30 18.72
C GLY A 64 -5.86 -26.66 18.96
N LYS A 65 -5.86 -25.36 19.18
CA LYS A 65 -7.07 -24.56 19.42
C LYS A 65 -6.96 -23.22 18.69
N PHE A 66 -8.06 -22.76 18.15
CA PHE A 66 -8.15 -21.40 17.65
C PHE A 66 -9.55 -20.84 17.89
N ARG A 67 -9.62 -19.51 17.91
CA ARG A 67 -10.86 -18.74 17.99
C ARG A 67 -10.77 -17.51 17.12
N ILE A 68 -11.85 -17.19 16.47
CA ILE A 68 -11.98 -16.05 15.57
C ILE A 68 -12.87 -15.02 16.25
N ILE A 69 -12.38 -13.81 16.33
CA ILE A 69 -13.03 -12.68 16.98
C ILE A 69 -13.38 -11.65 15.91
N HIS A 70 -14.66 -11.41 15.73
CA HIS A 70 -15.16 -10.35 14.85
C HIS A 70 -14.95 -9.00 15.53
N GLN A 71 -14.24 -8.11 14.84
CA GLN A 71 -14.01 -6.77 15.35
C GLN A 71 -15.26 -5.91 15.12
N GLU A 72 -15.94 -5.56 16.19
CA GLU A 72 -17.13 -4.69 16.14
C GLU A 72 -16.78 -3.22 15.90
N LYS A 73 -15.54 -2.82 16.17
CA LYS A 73 -15.05 -1.45 16.03
C LYS A 73 -14.06 -1.35 14.86
N LYS A 74 -14.12 -0.26 14.11
CA LYS A 74 -13.14 0.02 13.05
C LYS A 74 -11.69 0.10 13.53
N ARG A 75 -11.46 0.42 14.80
CA ARG A 75 -10.14 0.49 15.42
C ARG A 75 -10.21 -0.11 16.82
N TYR A 76 -9.45 -1.16 17.03
CA TYR A 76 -9.22 -1.72 18.34
C TYR A 76 -8.06 -1.00 19.03
N THR A 77 -8.25 -0.70 20.32
CA THR A 77 -7.21 -0.17 21.22
C THR A 77 -6.35 -1.32 21.74
N PHE A 78 -5.32 -0.97 22.51
CA PHE A 78 -4.54 -1.94 23.29
C PHE A 78 -5.44 -2.81 24.19
N GLU A 79 -6.38 -2.17 24.90
CA GLU A 79 -7.30 -2.84 25.81
C GLU A 79 -8.24 -3.80 25.08
N ASP A 80 -8.74 -3.39 23.90
CA ASP A 80 -9.63 -4.23 23.09
C ASP A 80 -8.92 -5.53 22.67
N TYR A 81 -7.65 -5.44 22.22
CA TYR A 81 -6.85 -6.62 21.88
C TYR A 81 -6.47 -7.43 23.09
N SER A 82 -5.91 -6.79 24.11
CA SER A 82 -5.39 -7.45 25.31
C SER A 82 -6.47 -8.24 26.04
N SER A 83 -7.68 -7.68 26.17
CA SER A 83 -8.79 -8.38 26.83
C SER A 83 -9.22 -9.70 26.13
N GLN A 84 -8.83 -9.87 24.87
CA GLN A 84 -9.27 -11.00 24.04
C GLN A 84 -8.15 -11.97 23.66
N ILE A 85 -6.88 -11.62 23.84
CA ILE A 85 -5.75 -12.53 23.56
C ILE A 85 -5.76 -13.74 24.50
N GLY A 86 -6.05 -13.54 25.78
CA GLY A 86 -6.06 -14.64 26.76
C GLY A 86 -4.69 -15.31 26.89
N ASN A 87 -4.67 -16.64 26.79
CA ASN A 87 -3.45 -17.44 26.88
C ASN A 87 -2.90 -17.85 25.49
N ALA A 88 -3.32 -17.21 24.43
CA ALA A 88 -2.91 -17.56 23.08
C ALA A 88 -1.39 -17.45 22.86
N ASP A 89 -0.82 -18.40 22.13
CA ASP A 89 0.58 -18.40 21.69
C ASP A 89 0.77 -17.51 20.45
N ALA A 90 -0.29 -17.35 19.66
CA ALA A 90 -0.27 -16.53 18.45
C ALA A 90 -1.52 -15.66 18.31
N ALA A 91 -1.32 -14.43 17.86
CA ALA A 91 -2.38 -13.48 17.55
C ALA A 91 -2.27 -13.02 16.09
N LEU A 92 -3.32 -13.28 15.31
CA LEU A 92 -3.37 -12.95 13.89
C LEU A 92 -4.38 -11.82 13.65
N GLY A 93 -4.11 -10.98 12.67
CA GLY A 93 -5.05 -9.94 12.29
C GLY A 93 -5.00 -8.67 13.15
N ILE A 94 -3.92 -8.45 13.88
CA ILE A 94 -3.75 -7.22 14.65
C ILE A 94 -3.41 -6.06 13.71
N TRP A 95 -4.24 -5.01 13.72
CA TRP A 95 -3.87 -3.75 13.11
C TRP A 95 -2.81 -3.05 13.93
N VAL A 96 -1.66 -2.80 13.29
CA VAL A 96 -0.57 -2.07 13.93
C VAL A 96 -0.88 -0.59 13.88
N HIS A 97 -1.00 0.01 15.06
CA HIS A 97 -0.95 1.44 15.26
C HIS A 97 -0.28 1.73 16.61
N LYS A 98 0.19 2.93 16.75
CA LYS A 98 1.00 3.35 17.90
C LYS A 98 0.33 2.97 19.22
N GLY A 99 1.07 2.24 20.06
CA GLY A 99 0.64 1.86 21.39
C GLY A 99 -0.03 0.49 21.54
N VAL A 100 -0.32 -0.23 20.43
CA VAL A 100 -0.92 -1.59 20.51
C VAL A 100 0.13 -2.63 20.87
N ILE A 101 1.20 -2.74 20.08
CA ILE A 101 2.29 -3.69 20.35
C ILE A 101 3.35 -3.00 21.18
N ASN A 102 3.34 -3.25 22.49
CA ASN A 102 4.22 -2.62 23.46
C ASN A 102 4.60 -3.60 24.58
N GLU A 103 5.47 -3.19 25.50
CA GLU A 103 5.92 -4.03 26.64
C GLU A 103 4.74 -4.56 27.48
N LYS A 104 3.71 -3.75 27.73
CA LYS A 104 2.54 -4.15 28.53
C LYS A 104 1.77 -5.31 27.89
N LEU A 105 1.75 -5.40 26.54
CA LEU A 105 1.10 -6.51 25.85
C LEU A 105 1.79 -7.83 26.18
N PHE A 106 3.13 -7.85 26.17
CA PHE A 106 3.90 -9.06 26.45
C PHE A 106 3.97 -9.40 27.93
N GLU A 107 3.86 -8.40 28.81
CA GLU A 107 3.71 -8.63 30.25
C GLU A 107 2.36 -9.26 30.60
N ALA A 108 1.29 -8.79 29.94
CA ALA A 108 -0.06 -9.33 30.12
C ALA A 108 -0.23 -10.72 29.47
N HIS A 109 0.51 -11.00 28.39
CA HIS A 109 0.40 -12.23 27.59
C HIS A 109 1.76 -12.90 27.41
N PRO A 110 2.36 -13.49 28.47
CA PRO A 110 3.70 -14.07 28.41
C PRO A 110 3.83 -15.29 27.50
N ASN A 111 2.70 -15.93 27.14
CA ASN A 111 2.68 -17.06 26.21
C ASN A 111 2.76 -16.62 24.74
N LEU A 112 2.51 -15.34 24.45
CA LEU A 112 2.45 -14.85 23.09
C LEU A 112 3.84 -14.84 22.44
N LYS A 113 4.01 -15.68 21.41
CA LYS A 113 5.27 -15.89 20.68
C LYS A 113 5.23 -15.38 19.24
N TYR A 114 4.02 -15.20 18.70
CA TYR A 114 3.84 -14.82 17.30
C TYR A 114 2.69 -13.83 17.12
N ILE A 115 2.94 -12.80 16.33
CA ILE A 115 1.92 -11.84 15.90
C ILE A 115 1.98 -11.68 14.38
N ALA A 116 0.85 -11.92 13.71
CA ALA A 116 0.68 -11.52 12.31
C ALA A 116 -0.16 -10.24 12.24
N THR A 117 0.42 -9.18 11.70
CA THR A 117 -0.25 -7.89 11.60
C THR A 117 -0.98 -7.73 10.27
N LEU A 118 -2.06 -6.95 10.24
CA LEU A 118 -2.76 -6.59 9.00
C LEU A 118 -2.10 -5.41 8.27
N GLY A 119 -1.15 -4.74 8.89
CA GLY A 119 -0.45 -3.60 8.29
C GLY A 119 0.72 -4.03 7.43
N HIS A 120 1.03 -3.24 6.39
CA HIS A 120 2.26 -3.36 5.62
C HIS A 120 3.46 -2.72 6.34
N GLY A 121 3.21 -1.63 7.08
CA GLY A 121 4.20 -0.92 7.88
C GLY A 121 4.55 -1.65 9.20
N PHE A 122 5.68 -1.28 9.78
CA PHE A 122 6.17 -1.81 11.05
C PHE A 122 6.77 -0.71 11.95
N GLU A 123 6.52 0.55 11.59
CA GLU A 123 7.11 1.71 12.27
C GLU A 123 6.47 1.99 13.63
N ASP A 124 5.31 1.41 13.88
CA ASP A 124 4.52 1.71 15.09
C ASP A 124 4.88 0.85 16.31
N PHE A 125 5.86 -0.05 16.20
CA PHE A 125 6.34 -0.86 17.31
C PHE A 125 7.87 -1.00 17.32
N ASP A 126 8.43 -1.23 18.50
CA ASP A 126 9.86 -1.42 18.69
C ASP A 126 10.28 -2.86 18.35
N VAL A 127 10.94 -3.01 17.20
CA VAL A 127 11.45 -4.31 16.71
C VAL A 127 12.49 -4.91 17.66
N GLU A 128 13.33 -4.10 18.29
CA GLU A 128 14.34 -4.59 19.24
C GLU A 128 13.68 -5.10 20.54
N MET A 129 12.61 -4.47 20.97
CA MET A 129 11.81 -4.93 22.10
C MET A 129 11.21 -6.31 21.81
N THR A 130 10.59 -6.49 20.64
CA THR A 130 10.00 -7.79 20.26
C THR A 130 11.04 -8.90 20.16
N ARG A 131 12.23 -8.57 19.65
CA ARG A 131 13.38 -9.50 19.59
C ARG A 131 13.85 -9.92 20.98
N ARG A 132 13.98 -8.96 21.92
CA ARG A 132 14.35 -9.26 23.32
C ARG A 132 13.33 -10.16 24.02
N ARG A 133 12.05 -10.01 23.69
CA ARG A 133 10.96 -10.83 24.23
C ARG A 133 10.81 -12.19 23.52
N GLY A 134 11.56 -12.45 22.46
CA GLY A 134 11.48 -13.68 21.68
C GLY A 134 10.17 -13.81 20.88
N VAL A 135 9.49 -12.69 20.62
CA VAL A 135 8.23 -12.66 19.85
C VAL A 135 8.53 -12.37 18.38
N THR A 136 8.06 -13.26 17.51
CA THR A 136 8.14 -13.05 16.07
C THR A 136 6.94 -12.25 15.59
N ILE A 137 7.20 -11.17 14.85
CA ILE A 137 6.14 -10.39 14.20
C ILE A 137 6.31 -10.46 12.69
N THR A 138 5.22 -10.74 11.98
CA THR A 138 5.15 -10.65 10.52
C THR A 138 4.14 -9.59 10.11
N ASN A 139 4.48 -8.86 9.06
CA ASN A 139 3.56 -7.94 8.40
C ASN A 139 2.94 -8.59 7.16
N THR A 140 1.90 -7.98 6.65
CA THR A 140 1.19 -8.47 5.45
C THR A 140 1.70 -7.73 4.22
N ILE A 141 2.03 -8.50 3.17
CA ILE A 141 2.40 -7.92 1.88
C ILE A 141 1.15 -7.92 1.00
N TYR A 142 0.47 -6.77 0.95
CA TYR A 142 -0.71 -6.59 0.09
C TYR A 142 -0.77 -5.15 -0.42
N GLY A 143 -1.56 -4.94 -1.46
CA GLY A 143 -1.89 -3.60 -1.94
C GLY A 143 -0.82 -2.93 -2.81
N ASP A 144 0.31 -3.58 -3.09
CA ASP A 144 1.36 -2.99 -3.93
C ASP A 144 0.83 -2.53 -5.28
N VAL A 145 0.01 -3.36 -5.92
CA VAL A 145 -0.64 -3.04 -7.20
C VAL A 145 -1.68 -1.95 -7.01
N THR A 146 -2.50 -2.04 -5.98
CA THR A 146 -3.57 -1.07 -5.69
C THR A 146 -2.99 0.32 -5.42
N ILE A 147 -1.90 0.40 -4.63
CA ILE A 147 -1.23 1.68 -4.34
C ILE A 147 -0.62 2.25 -5.62
N ALA A 148 0.00 1.42 -6.46
CA ALA A 148 0.53 1.84 -7.75
C ALA A 148 -0.57 2.33 -8.69
N GLN A 149 -1.71 1.64 -8.74
CA GLN A 149 -2.90 2.09 -9.51
C GLN A 149 -3.42 3.43 -9.01
N TYR A 150 -3.47 3.62 -7.69
CA TYR A 150 -3.91 4.89 -7.11
C TYR A 150 -2.95 6.03 -7.45
N ALA A 151 -1.64 5.79 -7.42
CA ALA A 151 -0.65 6.76 -7.88
C ALA A 151 -0.86 7.15 -9.36
N MET A 152 -1.16 6.18 -10.23
CA MET A 152 -1.49 6.45 -11.62
C MET A 152 -2.82 7.20 -11.77
N ALA A 153 -3.83 6.89 -10.96
CA ALA A 153 -5.10 7.62 -10.95
C ALA A 153 -4.90 9.09 -10.57
N LEU A 154 -4.07 9.37 -9.58
CA LEU A 154 -3.68 10.74 -9.21
C LEU A 154 -2.94 11.45 -10.35
N LEU A 155 -1.97 10.77 -10.97
CA LEU A 155 -1.25 11.29 -12.13
C LEU A 155 -2.21 11.66 -13.27
N MET A 156 -3.11 10.75 -13.63
CA MET A 156 -4.12 10.98 -14.67
C MET A 156 -5.03 12.15 -14.31
N ASN A 157 -5.46 12.25 -13.06
CA ASN A 157 -6.27 13.37 -12.62
C ASN A 157 -5.54 14.71 -12.73
N ILE A 158 -4.25 14.77 -12.38
CA ILE A 158 -3.41 15.95 -12.50
C ILE A 158 -3.20 16.31 -13.98
N CYS A 159 -2.88 15.33 -14.82
CA CYS A 159 -2.55 15.58 -16.24
C CYS A 159 -3.79 15.91 -17.08
N HIS A 160 -4.93 15.32 -16.76
CA HIS A 160 -6.17 15.48 -17.54
C HIS A 160 -7.23 16.30 -16.83
N ASN A 161 -6.97 16.78 -15.60
CA ASN A 161 -7.89 17.61 -14.83
C ASN A 161 -9.30 17.01 -14.70
N VAL A 162 -9.39 15.68 -14.50
CA VAL A 162 -10.64 14.91 -14.53
C VAL A 162 -11.67 15.48 -13.55
N THR A 163 -11.26 15.79 -12.32
CA THR A 163 -12.16 16.34 -11.29
C THR A 163 -12.71 17.70 -11.73
N VAL A 164 -11.84 18.58 -12.19
CA VAL A 164 -12.23 19.93 -12.65
C VAL A 164 -13.21 19.84 -13.83
N GLN A 165 -12.91 18.99 -14.82
CA GLN A 165 -13.77 18.80 -15.98
C GLN A 165 -15.13 18.20 -15.60
N SER A 166 -15.15 17.26 -14.65
CA SER A 166 -16.37 16.68 -14.12
C SER A 166 -17.26 17.75 -13.45
N ASP A 167 -16.67 18.62 -12.65
CA ASP A 167 -17.42 19.67 -11.95
C ASP A 167 -18.00 20.69 -12.95
N TYR A 168 -17.26 21.07 -13.97
CA TYR A 168 -17.79 21.93 -15.05
C TYR A 168 -18.94 21.27 -15.80
N THR A 169 -18.84 19.97 -16.04
CA THR A 169 -19.93 19.22 -16.71
C THR A 169 -21.19 19.22 -15.83
N LYS A 170 -21.06 19.00 -14.52
CA LYS A 170 -22.17 18.99 -13.56
C LYS A 170 -22.83 20.36 -13.37
N THR A 171 -22.06 21.43 -13.43
CA THR A 171 -22.57 22.81 -13.27
C THR A 171 -23.33 23.33 -14.49
N GLY A 172 -23.42 22.58 -15.57
CA GLY A 172 -24.15 22.96 -16.78
C GLY A 172 -23.37 23.86 -17.73
N TYR A 173 -22.05 23.98 -17.54
CA TYR A 173 -21.16 24.76 -18.41
C TYR A 173 -21.31 24.42 -19.91
N TRP A 174 -21.65 23.18 -20.24
CA TRP A 174 -21.95 22.75 -21.61
C TRP A 174 -23.15 23.50 -22.21
N LYS A 175 -24.13 23.86 -21.40
CA LYS A 175 -25.30 24.65 -21.86
C LYS A 175 -24.93 26.08 -22.21
N GLU A 176 -23.99 26.70 -21.47
CA GLU A 176 -23.46 28.02 -21.84
C GLU A 176 -22.71 27.97 -23.16
N LYS A 177 -22.02 26.88 -23.47
CA LYS A 177 -21.34 26.69 -24.76
C LYS A 177 -22.32 26.57 -25.92
N GLU A 178 -23.46 25.91 -25.70
CA GLU A 178 -24.51 25.79 -26.73
C GLU A 178 -25.14 27.16 -27.07
N THR A 179 -25.19 28.07 -26.10
CA THR A 179 -25.79 29.38 -26.26
C THR A 179 -24.78 30.47 -26.68
N ASN A 180 -23.48 30.20 -26.59
CA ASN A 180 -22.43 31.11 -26.97
C ASN A 180 -21.78 30.74 -28.31
N PRO A 181 -22.08 31.44 -29.42
CA PRO A 181 -21.55 31.11 -30.74
C PRO A 181 -20.04 31.16 -30.87
N GLN A 182 -19.35 31.83 -29.91
CA GLN A 182 -17.89 31.95 -29.88
C GLN A 182 -17.21 30.86 -29.04
N ALA A 183 -17.98 30.03 -28.33
CA ALA A 183 -17.41 28.93 -27.58
C ALA A 183 -17.02 27.79 -28.53
N SER A 184 -15.71 27.57 -28.67
CA SER A 184 -15.23 26.44 -29.47
C SER A 184 -15.60 25.12 -28.84
N TYR A 185 -16.26 24.23 -29.58
CA TYR A 185 -16.62 22.88 -29.14
C TYR A 185 -15.41 22.02 -28.72
N ASN A 186 -14.22 22.36 -29.19
CA ASN A 186 -13.00 21.58 -28.97
C ASN A 186 -12.13 22.14 -27.85
N GLN A 187 -12.55 23.18 -27.16
CA GLN A 187 -11.76 23.71 -26.06
C GLN A 187 -12.08 22.94 -24.76
N LEU A 188 -11.13 22.17 -24.33
CA LEU A 188 -11.07 21.72 -22.94
C LEU A 188 -10.95 22.96 -22.05
N PHE A 189 -11.70 22.98 -20.96
CA PHE A 189 -11.73 24.15 -20.08
C PHE A 189 -10.36 24.43 -19.44
N VAL A 190 -9.57 23.39 -19.21
CA VAL A 190 -8.20 23.43 -18.71
C VAL A 190 -7.27 22.63 -19.62
N PRO A 191 -6.02 23.06 -19.79
CA PRO A 191 -5.03 22.35 -20.58
C PRO A 191 -4.83 20.93 -20.05
N GLN A 192 -4.58 19.99 -20.97
CA GLN A 192 -4.23 18.62 -20.64
C GLN A 192 -2.77 18.34 -21.00
N ILE A 193 -2.18 17.40 -20.29
CA ILE A 193 -0.83 16.93 -20.51
C ILE A 193 -0.92 15.47 -20.99
N GLU A 194 -0.51 15.22 -22.21
CA GLU A 194 -0.37 13.87 -22.73
C GLU A 194 0.83 13.17 -22.11
N LEU A 195 0.66 11.92 -21.64
CA LEU A 195 1.72 11.17 -20.96
C LEU A 195 2.68 10.47 -21.93
N TYR A 196 2.26 10.24 -23.18
CA TYR A 196 3.06 9.55 -24.18
C TYR A 196 4.42 10.26 -24.37
N GLN A 197 5.50 9.49 -24.34
CA GLN A 197 6.89 9.95 -24.42
C GLN A 197 7.37 10.88 -23.30
N LYS A 198 6.54 11.18 -22.30
CA LYS A 198 6.98 11.90 -21.10
C LYS A 198 7.82 11.00 -20.20
N THR A 199 8.61 11.59 -19.33
CA THR A 199 9.45 10.86 -18.38
C THR A 199 8.77 10.79 -17.03
N MET A 200 8.64 9.57 -16.50
CA MET A 200 8.20 9.30 -15.12
C MET A 200 9.42 9.08 -14.23
N GLY A 201 9.61 9.93 -13.25
CA GLY A 201 10.62 9.76 -12.20
C GLY A 201 10.02 9.00 -11.00
N ILE A 202 10.68 7.92 -10.58
CA ILE A 202 10.22 7.09 -9.45
C ILE A 202 11.27 7.10 -8.36
N ILE A 203 10.90 7.55 -7.16
CA ILE A 203 11.74 7.49 -5.97
C ILE A 203 11.32 6.28 -5.15
N GLY A 204 12.21 5.29 -5.11
CA GLY A 204 11.96 4.00 -4.46
C GLY A 204 11.50 2.91 -5.44
N LEU A 205 12.44 2.08 -5.91
CA LEU A 205 12.16 0.97 -6.84
C LEU A 205 11.94 -0.36 -6.07
N GLY A 206 11.01 -0.31 -5.10
CA GLY A 206 10.46 -1.48 -4.41
C GLY A 206 9.29 -2.09 -5.20
N ALA A 207 8.45 -2.90 -4.54
CA ALA A 207 7.31 -3.55 -5.17
C ALA A 207 6.32 -2.54 -5.78
N ILE A 208 5.91 -1.53 -5.01
CA ILE A 208 5.01 -0.46 -5.47
C ILE A 208 5.63 0.32 -6.62
N GLY A 209 6.89 0.78 -6.48
CA GLY A 209 7.59 1.52 -7.54
C GLY A 209 7.75 0.73 -8.82
N LEU A 210 7.98 -0.58 -8.73
CA LEU A 210 8.07 -1.47 -9.89
C LEU A 210 6.72 -1.61 -10.61
N TRP A 211 5.61 -1.72 -9.88
CA TRP A 211 4.29 -1.73 -10.49
C TRP A 211 3.95 -0.39 -11.12
N THR A 212 4.26 0.72 -10.46
CA THR A 212 4.10 2.07 -11.02
C THR A 212 4.90 2.23 -12.32
N ALA A 213 6.15 1.75 -12.34
CA ALA A 213 7.00 1.76 -13.53
C ALA A 213 6.39 0.98 -14.71
N ARG A 214 5.84 -0.21 -14.43
CA ARG A 214 5.17 -1.04 -15.44
C ARG A 214 3.95 -0.33 -16.02
N MET A 215 3.13 0.29 -15.17
CA MET A 215 1.95 1.05 -15.59
C MET A 215 2.36 2.28 -16.42
N ALA A 216 3.35 3.05 -15.99
CA ALA A 216 3.87 4.20 -16.72
C ALA A 216 4.40 3.79 -18.12
N LYS A 217 5.12 2.67 -18.21
CA LYS A 217 5.54 2.12 -19.52
C LYS A 217 4.35 1.75 -20.39
N GLY A 218 3.25 1.25 -19.81
CA GLY A 218 2.00 0.97 -20.53
C GLY A 218 1.36 2.21 -21.15
N PHE A 219 1.58 3.38 -20.55
CA PHE A 219 1.19 4.69 -21.12
C PHE A 219 2.21 5.24 -22.13
N GLY A 220 3.23 4.47 -22.53
CA GLY A 220 4.28 4.92 -23.45
C GLY A 220 5.26 5.93 -22.84
N MET A 221 5.35 6.02 -21.52
CA MET A 221 6.28 6.88 -20.82
C MET A 221 7.68 6.27 -20.77
N LYS A 222 8.70 7.12 -20.74
CA LYS A 222 10.05 6.75 -20.30
C LYS A 222 10.07 6.69 -18.78
N VAL A 223 10.80 5.73 -18.22
CA VAL A 223 10.86 5.58 -16.77
C VAL A 223 12.31 5.68 -16.30
N ILE A 224 12.55 6.63 -15.39
CA ILE A 224 13.79 6.75 -14.62
C ILE A 224 13.48 6.48 -13.15
N ALA A 225 14.38 5.86 -12.41
CA ALA A 225 14.13 5.54 -11.02
C ALA A 225 15.38 5.68 -10.15
N ASN A 226 15.16 6.08 -8.90
CA ASN A 226 16.18 6.04 -7.86
C ASN A 226 15.84 4.98 -6.82
N SER A 227 16.85 4.27 -6.34
CA SER A 227 16.70 3.38 -5.18
C SER A 227 18.01 3.33 -4.40
N ARG A 228 17.90 3.07 -3.08
CA ARG A 228 19.06 3.00 -2.16
C ARG A 228 20.15 2.03 -2.67
N HIS A 229 19.73 0.93 -3.26
CA HIS A 229 20.63 -0.07 -3.84
C HIS A 229 20.21 -0.31 -5.29
N LYS A 230 21.20 -0.39 -6.19
CA LYS A 230 20.94 -0.70 -7.59
C LYS A 230 20.22 -2.03 -7.72
N LYS A 231 19.14 -2.05 -8.47
CA LYS A 231 18.32 -3.22 -8.74
C LYS A 231 18.78 -3.90 -10.03
N ALA A 232 18.77 -5.23 -10.05
CA ALA A 232 19.13 -6.02 -11.21
C ALA A 232 18.11 -7.15 -11.42
N GLY A 233 17.93 -7.55 -12.67
CA GLY A 233 17.04 -8.61 -13.07
C GLY A 233 16.06 -8.17 -14.16
N PRO A 234 15.44 -9.12 -14.88
CA PRO A 234 14.61 -8.84 -16.05
C PRO A 234 13.36 -7.99 -15.71
N GLN A 235 12.90 -8.01 -14.46
CA GLN A 235 11.75 -7.19 -14.02
C GLN A 235 12.03 -5.68 -14.04
N TYR A 236 13.32 -5.28 -14.08
CA TYR A 236 13.76 -3.89 -14.13
C TYR A 236 14.18 -3.42 -15.53
N ASP A 237 14.07 -4.29 -16.53
CA ASP A 237 14.46 -3.95 -17.91
C ASP A 237 13.65 -2.76 -18.44
N GLY A 238 14.37 -1.82 -19.08
CA GLY A 238 13.79 -0.59 -19.59
C GLY A 238 13.39 0.43 -18.50
N ILE A 239 13.95 0.30 -17.30
CA ILE A 239 13.94 1.31 -16.25
C ILE A 239 15.36 1.82 -16.07
N GLU A 240 15.62 3.07 -16.39
CA GLU A 240 16.91 3.70 -16.20
C GLU A 240 17.08 4.07 -14.71
N GLN A 241 18.12 3.52 -14.07
CA GLN A 241 18.38 3.81 -12.67
C GLN A 241 19.40 4.95 -12.56
N VAL A 242 18.96 6.02 -11.93
CA VAL A 242 19.65 7.31 -11.84
C VAL A 242 19.85 7.76 -10.40
N SER A 243 20.68 8.77 -10.19
CA SER A 243 20.81 9.43 -8.88
C SER A 243 19.55 10.22 -8.51
N MET A 244 19.43 10.59 -7.23
CA MET A 244 18.32 11.42 -6.76
C MET A 244 18.34 12.80 -7.46
N GLU A 245 19.52 13.36 -7.69
CA GLU A 245 19.68 14.64 -8.36
C GLU A 245 19.19 14.58 -9.81
N GLU A 246 19.54 13.52 -10.54
CA GLU A 246 19.11 13.32 -11.93
C GLU A 246 17.60 13.20 -12.08
N ILE A 247 16.89 12.61 -11.10
CA ILE A 247 15.43 12.56 -11.11
C ILE A 247 14.83 13.98 -11.15
N PHE A 248 15.38 14.91 -10.39
CA PHE A 248 14.85 16.27 -10.30
C PHE A 248 15.32 17.18 -11.44
N THR A 249 16.45 16.87 -12.08
CA THR A 249 16.97 17.68 -13.19
C THR A 249 16.41 17.28 -14.54
N CYS A 250 15.66 16.16 -14.62
CA CYS A 250 15.11 15.59 -15.87
C CYS A 250 16.14 15.45 -17.01
N ARG A 251 17.42 15.30 -16.71
CA ARG A 251 18.47 15.05 -17.70
C ARG A 251 18.83 13.55 -17.68
N PRO A 252 18.38 12.75 -18.66
CA PRO A 252 18.94 11.41 -18.83
C PRO A 252 20.41 11.53 -19.23
N PRO A 253 21.33 10.76 -18.59
CA PRO A 253 22.77 10.88 -18.81
C PRO A 253 23.25 10.40 -20.19
N SER A 254 22.38 9.82 -21.01
CA SER A 254 22.80 9.26 -22.29
C SER A 254 21.72 9.28 -23.38
N SER A 255 21.41 10.41 -23.94
CA SER A 255 20.86 10.45 -25.30
C SER A 255 21.48 11.55 -26.13
N SER A 256 22.37 11.12 -27.02
CA SER A 256 22.98 11.95 -28.08
C SER A 256 22.00 12.39 -29.16
N THR A 257 20.70 12.37 -28.90
CA THR A 257 19.65 12.83 -29.82
C THR A 257 18.47 13.44 -29.04
N CYS A 258 18.74 14.46 -28.23
CA CYS A 258 17.70 15.42 -27.91
C CYS A 258 17.96 16.62 -28.82
N GLY A 259 17.31 16.67 -29.98
CA GLY A 259 17.18 17.90 -30.74
C GLY A 259 16.71 18.97 -29.76
N ALA A 260 17.39 20.09 -29.72
CA ALA A 260 17.08 21.22 -28.88
C ALA A 260 15.67 21.77 -29.25
N ALA A 261 14.65 21.15 -28.68
CA ALA A 261 13.43 21.87 -28.41
C ALA A 261 13.75 22.66 -27.13
N GLU A 262 13.88 23.98 -27.29
CA GLU A 262 13.95 24.91 -26.19
C GLU A 262 12.98 24.48 -25.09
N PRO A 263 13.39 24.45 -23.81
CA PRO A 263 12.48 24.19 -22.73
C PRO A 263 11.53 25.38 -22.66
N THR A 264 10.37 25.26 -23.24
CA THR A 264 9.23 26.09 -22.83
C THR A 264 8.83 25.57 -21.43
N ASN A 265 9.75 25.73 -20.49
CA ASN A 265 9.50 25.67 -19.06
C ASN A 265 8.82 26.96 -18.65
N THR A 266 7.66 27.21 -19.18
CA THR A 266 6.69 28.04 -18.51
C THR A 266 5.97 27.12 -17.53
N TRP A 267 6.61 26.91 -16.37
CA TRP A 267 5.87 26.72 -15.15
C TRP A 267 5.05 28.01 -14.99
N VAL A 268 3.84 28.01 -15.52
CA VAL A 268 2.89 29.08 -15.24
C VAL A 268 2.46 28.84 -13.81
N PRO A 269 2.84 29.70 -12.84
CA PRO A 269 2.22 29.64 -11.54
C PRO A 269 0.72 29.72 -11.80
N SER A 270 -0.03 28.80 -11.27
CA SER A 270 -1.49 28.80 -11.35
C SER A 270 -1.98 30.19 -11.09
N ALA A 271 -2.67 30.78 -12.07
CA ALA A 271 -3.49 31.94 -11.84
C ALA A 271 -4.27 31.64 -10.55
N THR A 272 -4.11 32.53 -9.59
CA THR A 272 -4.85 32.53 -8.33
C THR A 272 -6.28 32.07 -8.57
N MET A 273 -6.62 30.89 -8.08
CA MET A 273 -8.01 30.47 -8.02
C MET A 273 -8.76 31.56 -7.24
N PRO A 274 -9.87 32.06 -7.75
CA PRO A 274 -10.72 32.94 -6.94
C PRO A 274 -11.16 32.11 -5.72
N PRO A 275 -11.27 32.72 -4.54
CA PRO A 275 -11.67 32.03 -3.34
C PRO A 275 -13.03 31.39 -3.58
N ILE A 276 -13.15 30.10 -3.26
CA ILE A 276 -14.41 29.38 -3.24
C ILE A 276 -15.23 30.07 -2.15
N SER A 277 -16.25 30.83 -2.54
CA SER A 277 -17.18 31.42 -1.59
C SER A 277 -17.94 30.29 -0.89
N SER A 278 -17.67 30.12 0.38
CA SER A 278 -18.41 29.23 1.28
C SER A 278 -19.76 29.86 1.66
N GLU A 279 -20.69 29.94 0.75
CA GLU A 279 -22.09 30.20 1.13
C GLU A 279 -22.91 28.94 0.84
N PRO A 280 -23.55 28.35 1.86
CA PRO A 280 -24.52 27.27 1.65
C PRO A 280 -25.81 27.89 1.11
N THR A 281 -26.10 27.68 -0.17
CA THR A 281 -27.42 27.95 -0.73
C THR A 281 -28.43 26.99 -0.08
N SER A 282 -29.20 27.53 0.84
CA SER A 282 -30.40 26.90 1.41
C SER A 282 -31.46 26.75 0.31
N ALA A 283 -31.53 25.59 -0.30
CA ALA A 283 -32.66 25.21 -1.15
C ALA A 283 -33.79 24.72 -0.25
N THR A 284 -34.71 25.61 0.12
CA THR A 284 -35.98 25.27 0.68
C THR A 284 -36.82 24.54 -0.35
N ARG A 285 -37.00 23.23 -0.16
CA ARG A 285 -38.06 22.46 -0.86
C ARG A 285 -39.38 22.77 -0.22
N THR A 286 -40.20 23.61 -0.86
CA THR A 286 -41.64 23.64 -0.62
C THR A 286 -42.28 22.46 -1.32
N ALA A 287 -42.83 21.54 -0.52
CA ALA A 287 -43.76 20.54 -1.00
C ALA A 287 -45.14 21.23 -1.16
N SER A 288 -45.73 21.15 -2.32
CA SER A 288 -47.16 21.44 -2.52
C SER A 288 -47.81 20.24 -3.20
N ALA A 289 -48.82 19.75 -2.51
CA ALA A 289 -50.01 18.94 -2.83
C ALA A 289 -49.97 18.13 -4.13
#